data_17cb2850b3d8c40abca9a6642955a317
#
_entry.id   17cb2850b3d8c40abca9a6642955a317
#
_cell.length_a   1.000
_cell.length_b   1.000
_cell.length_c   1.000
_cell.angle_alpha   90.00
_cell.angle_beta   90.00
_cell.angle_gamma   90.00
#
_symmetry.space_group_name_H-M   'P 1'
#
loop_
_entity.id
_entity.type
_entity.pdbx_description
1 polymer ?
#
loop_
_entity_poly.entity_id
_entity_poly.type
_entity_poly.pdbx_seq_one_letter_code
_entity_poly.pdbx_strand_id
1 'polypeptide(L)'
;MPEGTPSLRTIAMPADTNPAGDIFGGWIMSQLDISSGVYAAHIAKGRVVTVAVDAMTFHKPVYVGDDVSCFCSEERRGNTSITVHVEAWV
;
A
#
# COMPACT_ATOMS: atom_id res chain seq x y z
N MET A 1 1.54 14.42 -3.64
CA MET A 1 0.71 13.21 -3.83
C MET A 1 0.80 12.76 -5.27
N PRO A 2 0.94 11.48 -5.54
CA PRO A 2 0.95 10.98 -6.92
C PRO A 2 -0.35 11.28 -7.64
N GLU A 3 -0.28 11.34 -8.96
CA GLU A 3 -1.46 11.47 -9.78
C GLU A 3 -2.15 10.12 -9.97
N GLY A 4 -3.42 10.17 -10.33
CA GLY A 4 -4.20 8.97 -10.61
C GLY A 4 -4.99 8.46 -9.43
N THR A 5 -5.48 7.24 -9.58
CA THR A 5 -6.35 6.60 -8.59
C THR A 5 -5.52 5.73 -7.65
N PRO A 6 -5.71 5.84 -6.34
CA PRO A 6 -5.02 4.95 -5.41
C PRO A 6 -5.52 3.51 -5.58
N SER A 7 -4.63 2.53 -5.32
CA SER A 7 -5.00 1.12 -5.33
C SER A 7 -5.78 0.74 -4.07
N LEU A 8 -5.59 1.49 -3.00
CA LEU A 8 -6.30 1.31 -1.74
C LEU A 8 -6.48 2.67 -1.09
N ARG A 9 -7.65 2.89 -0.52
CA ARG A 9 -7.93 4.07 0.28
C ARG A 9 -8.71 3.65 1.50
N THR A 10 -8.26 4.05 2.67
CA THR A 10 -8.87 3.64 3.93
C THR A 10 -8.73 4.73 4.97
N ILE A 11 -9.48 4.59 6.06
CA ILE A 11 -9.45 5.53 7.17
C ILE A 11 -8.88 4.80 8.39
N ALA A 12 -7.89 5.42 9.04
CA ALA A 12 -7.32 4.88 10.27
C ALA A 12 -8.33 5.02 11.41
N MET A 13 -8.67 3.90 12.04
CA MET A 13 -9.71 3.82 13.06
C MET A 13 -9.10 3.66 14.45
N PRO A 14 -9.86 3.96 15.52
CA PRO A 14 -9.38 3.75 16.89
C PRO A 14 -8.90 2.32 17.16
N ALA A 15 -9.52 1.33 16.51
CA ALA A 15 -9.12 -0.07 16.66
C ALA A 15 -7.73 -0.35 16.09
N ASP A 16 -7.18 0.56 15.30
CA ASP A 16 -5.87 0.41 14.65
C ASP A 16 -4.75 1.06 15.46
N THR A 17 -5.03 1.47 16.69
CA THR A 17 -4.04 2.12 17.56
C THR A 17 -3.36 1.14 18.50
N ASN A 18 -2.14 1.50 18.91
CA ASN A 18 -1.43 0.81 19.99
C ASN A 18 -1.88 1.37 21.35
N PRO A 19 -1.41 0.81 22.48
CA PRO A 19 -1.79 1.32 23.81
C PRO A 19 -1.46 2.79 24.06
N ALA A 20 -0.49 3.35 23.33
CA ALA A 20 -0.15 4.76 23.44
C ALA A 20 -1.07 5.69 22.61
N GLY A 21 -1.98 5.11 21.84
CA GLY A 21 -2.92 5.88 21.01
C GLY A 21 -2.42 6.20 19.61
N ASP A 22 -1.27 5.67 19.23
CA ASP A 22 -0.70 5.89 17.89
C ASP A 22 -1.12 4.76 16.94
N ILE A 23 -1.21 5.06 15.66
CA ILE A 23 -1.48 4.04 14.66
C ILE A 23 -0.29 3.08 14.57
N PHE A 24 -0.56 1.78 14.62
CA PHE A 24 0.48 0.76 14.48
C PHE A 24 1.22 0.90 13.16
N GLY A 25 2.57 0.82 13.24
CA GLY A 25 3.37 0.70 12.02
C GLY A 25 2.99 -0.54 11.21
N GLY A 26 2.66 -1.64 11.90
CA GLY A 26 2.19 -2.85 11.23
C GLY A 26 0.87 -2.66 10.49
N TRP A 27 -0.01 -1.79 10.97
CA TRP A 27 -1.24 -1.46 10.25
C TRP A 27 -0.92 -0.78 8.91
N ILE A 28 -0.01 0.20 8.93
CA ILE A 28 0.41 0.89 7.71
C ILE A 28 1.07 -0.08 6.76
N MET A 29 1.95 -0.95 7.26
CA MET A 29 2.62 -1.97 6.44
C MET A 29 1.61 -2.92 5.81
N SER A 30 0.55 -3.31 6.54
CA SER A 30 -0.49 -4.18 5.99
C SER A 30 -1.28 -3.49 4.87
N GLN A 31 -1.53 -2.17 4.99
CA GLN A 31 -2.20 -1.43 3.93
C GLN A 31 -1.33 -1.39 2.66
N LEU A 32 -0.03 -1.18 2.82
CA LEU A 32 0.91 -1.19 1.71
C LEU A 32 0.98 -2.57 1.05
N ASP A 33 0.99 -3.64 1.85
CA ASP A 33 1.01 -5.02 1.36
C ASP A 33 -0.26 -5.35 0.58
N ILE A 34 -1.42 -5.03 1.14
CA ILE A 34 -2.71 -5.28 0.49
C ILE A 34 -2.80 -4.51 -0.83
N SER A 35 -2.42 -3.23 -0.84
CA SER A 35 -2.50 -2.41 -2.04
C SER A 35 -1.57 -2.92 -3.13
N SER A 36 -0.37 -3.38 -2.77
CA SER A 36 0.57 -3.98 -3.72
C SER A 36 0.00 -5.25 -4.35
N GLY A 37 -0.63 -6.10 -3.52
CA GLY A 37 -1.25 -7.33 -3.99
C GLY A 37 -2.42 -7.07 -4.93
N VAL A 38 -3.28 -6.12 -4.58
CA VAL A 38 -4.43 -5.73 -5.42
C VAL A 38 -3.95 -5.18 -6.76
N TYR A 39 -2.95 -4.31 -6.73
CA TYR A 39 -2.39 -3.72 -7.93
C TYR A 39 -1.78 -4.78 -8.84
N ALA A 40 -0.96 -5.68 -8.27
CA ALA A 40 -0.31 -6.73 -9.02
C ALA A 40 -1.32 -7.71 -9.63
N ALA A 41 -2.35 -8.08 -8.88
CA ALA A 41 -3.41 -8.97 -9.38
C ALA A 41 -4.13 -8.35 -10.58
N HIS A 42 -4.37 -7.04 -10.52
CA HIS A 42 -5.02 -6.31 -11.59
C HIS A 42 -4.18 -6.30 -12.88
N ILE A 43 -2.87 -6.09 -12.74
CA ILE A 43 -1.94 -6.11 -13.89
C ILE A 43 -1.78 -7.52 -14.44
N ALA A 44 -1.69 -8.51 -13.56
CA ALA A 44 -1.43 -9.91 -13.95
C ALA A 44 -2.59 -10.52 -14.75
N LYS A 45 -3.81 -10.03 -14.57
CA LYS A 45 -5.00 -10.47 -15.31
C LYS A 45 -5.20 -11.99 -15.26
N GLY A 46 -5.12 -12.54 -14.06
CA GLY A 46 -5.33 -13.97 -13.82
C GLY A 46 -4.09 -14.83 -13.96
N ARG A 47 -2.95 -14.31 -14.39
CA ARG A 47 -1.70 -15.07 -14.43
C ARG A 47 -1.15 -15.24 -13.02
N VAL A 48 -0.44 -16.34 -12.80
CA VAL A 48 0.30 -16.55 -11.55
C VAL A 48 1.64 -15.83 -11.68
N VAL A 49 1.91 -14.89 -10.76
CA VAL A 49 3.15 -14.12 -10.76
C VAL A 49 3.71 -14.02 -9.36
N THR A 50 5.01 -13.86 -9.26
CA THR A 50 5.67 -13.49 -8.00
C THR A 50 5.64 -11.98 -7.89
N VAL A 51 5.18 -11.47 -6.75
CA VAL A 51 5.11 -10.04 -6.49
C VAL A 51 6.22 -9.65 -5.53
N ALA A 52 7.04 -8.71 -5.92
CA ALA A 52 8.05 -8.12 -5.06
C ALA A 52 7.76 -6.63 -4.89
N VAL A 53 7.94 -6.13 -3.66
CA VAL A 53 7.79 -4.72 -3.38
C VAL A 53 9.17 -4.09 -3.31
N ASP A 54 9.44 -3.16 -4.21
CA ASP A 54 10.74 -2.52 -4.33
C ASP A 54 10.95 -1.47 -3.26
N ALA A 55 9.94 -0.66 -3.03
CA ALA A 55 10.00 0.40 -2.04
C ALA A 55 8.63 0.63 -1.40
N MET A 56 8.66 0.89 -0.08
CA MET A 56 7.48 1.30 0.68
C MET A 56 7.81 2.63 1.34
N THR A 57 7.02 3.66 1.07
CA THR A 57 7.28 5.00 1.58
C THR A 57 6.09 5.56 2.31
N PHE A 58 6.32 6.13 3.51
CA PHE A 58 5.33 6.88 4.26
C PHE A 58 5.71 8.36 4.18
N HIS A 59 4.76 9.21 3.87
CA HIS A 59 5.07 10.63 3.72
C HIS A 59 4.70 11.48 4.93
N LYS A 60 3.92 10.92 5.86
CA LYS A 60 3.54 11.60 7.12
C LYS A 60 3.16 10.57 8.18
N PRO A 61 3.25 10.93 9.46
CA PRO A 61 2.63 10.14 10.52
C PRO A 61 1.13 10.00 10.27
N VAL A 62 0.56 8.87 10.67
CA VAL A 62 -0.86 8.59 10.50
C VAL A 62 -1.55 8.63 11.85
N TYR A 63 -2.65 9.38 11.93
CA TYR A 63 -3.45 9.53 13.13
C TYR A 63 -4.86 8.98 12.90
N VAL A 64 -5.55 8.67 14.01
CA VAL A 64 -6.95 8.24 13.94
C VAL A 64 -7.77 9.28 13.18
N GLY A 65 -8.58 8.80 12.24
CA GLY A 65 -9.41 9.65 11.40
C GLY A 65 -8.76 10.07 10.10
N ASP A 66 -7.44 9.84 9.96
CA ASP A 66 -6.76 10.18 8.71
C ASP A 66 -7.19 9.27 7.57
N ASP A 67 -7.33 9.88 6.42
CA ASP A 67 -7.60 9.20 5.16
C ASP A 67 -6.25 8.81 4.54
N VAL A 68 -6.00 7.52 4.43
CA VAL A 68 -4.73 7.00 3.91
C VAL A 68 -4.96 6.43 2.52
N SER A 69 -4.23 6.95 1.55
CA SER A 69 -4.28 6.50 0.17
C SER A 69 -2.96 5.85 -0.21
N CYS A 70 -3.01 4.64 -0.75
CA CYS A 70 -1.84 3.90 -1.20
C CYS A 70 -1.79 3.88 -2.72
N PHE A 71 -0.72 4.43 -3.27
CA PHE A 71 -0.51 4.52 -4.72
C PHE A 71 0.58 3.54 -5.12
N CYS A 72 0.30 2.75 -6.15
CA CYS A 72 1.22 1.75 -6.66
C CYS A 72 1.63 2.08 -8.08
N SER A 73 2.86 1.71 -8.42
CA SER A 73 3.36 1.78 -9.79
C SER A 73 4.23 0.56 -10.08
N GLU A 74 4.28 0.16 -11.33
CA GLU A 74 5.09 -0.97 -11.75
C GLU A 74 6.52 -0.49 -12.02
N GLU A 75 7.49 -1.06 -11.28
CA GLU A 75 8.90 -0.75 -11.46
C GLU A 75 9.54 -1.64 -12.52
N ARG A 76 9.27 -2.93 -12.46
CA ARG A 76 9.82 -3.92 -13.39
C ARG A 76 8.84 -5.05 -13.60
N ARG A 77 8.93 -5.68 -14.76
CA ARG A 77 8.15 -6.87 -15.08
C ARG A 77 9.06 -7.92 -15.71
N GLY A 78 9.06 -9.12 -15.12
CA GLY A 78 9.64 -10.30 -15.73
C GLY A 78 8.53 -11.20 -16.28
N ASN A 79 8.89 -12.38 -16.76
CA ASN A 79 7.92 -13.34 -17.30
C ASN A 79 6.91 -13.80 -16.25
N THR A 80 7.38 -14.02 -15.01
CA THR A 80 6.57 -14.54 -13.91
C THR A 80 6.69 -13.67 -12.67
N SER A 81 7.15 -12.42 -12.81
CA SER A 81 7.35 -11.54 -11.67
C SER A 81 6.92 -10.11 -12.00
N ILE A 82 6.45 -9.41 -10.97
CA ILE A 82 6.11 -7.99 -11.03
C ILE A 82 6.74 -7.33 -9.81
N THR A 83 7.51 -6.27 -10.04
CA THR A 83 8.06 -5.46 -8.95
C THR A 83 7.26 -4.17 -8.84
N VAL A 84 6.75 -3.89 -7.66
CA VAL A 84 5.83 -2.79 -7.38
C VAL A 84 6.48 -1.78 -6.45
N HIS A 85 6.35 -0.51 -6.79
CA HIS A 85 6.64 0.59 -5.89
C HIS A 85 5.32 1.05 -5.26
N VAL A 86 5.27 1.21 -3.94
CA VAL A 86 4.05 1.64 -3.25
C VAL A 86 4.34 2.79 -2.29
N GLU A 87 3.46 3.77 -2.27
CA GLU A 87 3.55 4.95 -1.40
C GLU A 87 2.24 5.13 -0.66
N ALA A 88 2.33 5.46 0.63
CA ALA A 88 1.17 5.83 1.45
C ALA A 88 1.15 7.34 1.66
N TRP A 89 0.02 7.95 1.38
CA TRP A 89 -0.21 9.40 1.54
C TRP A 89 -1.40 9.66 2.44
N VAL A 90 -1.26 10.66 3.28
CA VAL A 90 -2.33 11.10 4.20
C VAL A 90 -3.07 12.30 3.64
#